data_43a3fd379ae49c15842cb935d9bfa84c
#
_entry.id   43a3fd379ae49c15842cb935d9bfa84c
#
_cell.length_a   1.000
_cell.length_b   1.000
_cell.length_c   1.000
_cell.angle_alpha   90.00
_cell.angle_beta   90.00
_cell.angle_gamma   90.00
#
_symmetry.space_group_name_H-M   'P 1'
#
loop_
_entity.id
_entity.type
_entity.pdbx_description
1 polymer ?
#
loop_
_entity_poly.entity_id
_entity_poly.type
_entity_poly.pdbx_seq_one_letter_code
_entity_poly.pdbx_strand_id
1 'polypeptide(L)'
;MGLHDGHRQRKRERFLKQGADGLADHEVLELLLYYAIPRRDTNELAHRLIQHFGTLDAVFQAPPEALMQVSGIGENAAVLLNLVPAAQRCARRSVSAERILNSVERCGAYFMDLLDGQRRELLYQVCLDGKGKVLSCKCLSQGSADMT
;
A
#
# COMPACT_ATOMS: atom_id res chain seq x y z
N MET A 1 9.80 -20.76 24.28
CA MET A 1 9.26 -19.39 24.30
C MET A 1 10.44 -18.47 24.03
N GLY A 2 10.57 -17.97 22.80
CA GLY A 2 11.77 -17.24 22.37
C GLY A 2 11.71 -15.78 22.79
N LEU A 3 12.87 -15.17 22.98
CA LEU A 3 13.04 -13.73 23.28
C LEU A 3 12.28 -12.81 22.31
N HIS A 4 12.04 -13.28 21.08
CA HIS A 4 11.32 -12.54 20.01
C HIS A 4 9.80 -12.61 20.13
N ASP A 5 9.20 -13.61 20.80
CA ASP A 5 7.74 -13.73 20.90
C ASP A 5 7.15 -12.60 21.77
N GLY A 6 7.82 -12.23 22.86
CA GLY A 6 7.39 -11.12 23.70
C GLY A 6 7.51 -9.75 23.04
N HIS A 7 8.47 -9.54 22.14
CA HIS A 7 8.61 -8.30 21.41
C HIS A 7 7.49 -8.13 20.37
N ARG A 8 7.23 -9.17 19.58
CA ARG A 8 6.13 -9.18 18.59
C ARG A 8 4.77 -8.96 19.25
N GLN A 9 4.53 -9.57 20.40
CA GLN A 9 3.28 -9.41 21.13
C GLN A 9 3.10 -7.97 21.62
N ARG A 10 4.12 -7.36 22.26
CA ARG A 10 4.07 -5.96 22.71
C ARG A 10 3.82 -4.98 21.57
N LYS A 11 4.42 -5.22 20.39
CA LYS A 11 4.22 -4.34 19.21
C LYS A 11 2.80 -4.44 18.66
N ARG A 12 2.21 -5.65 18.60
CA ARG A 12 0.78 -5.83 18.26
C ARG A 12 -0.15 -5.14 19.26
N GLU A 13 0.12 -5.28 20.55
CA GLU A 13 -0.67 -4.63 21.60
C GLU A 13 -0.61 -3.10 21.50
N ARG A 14 0.57 -2.55 21.18
CA ARG A 14 0.73 -1.12 20.94
C ARG A 14 -0.09 -0.65 19.75
N PHE A 15 -0.04 -1.38 18.64
CA PHE A 15 -0.87 -1.10 17.47
C PHE A 15 -2.37 -1.16 17.81
N LEU A 16 -2.82 -2.18 18.54
CA LEU A 16 -4.23 -2.31 18.94
C LEU A 16 -4.71 -1.17 19.85
N LYS A 17 -3.81 -0.58 20.65
CA LYS A 17 -4.14 0.51 21.56
C LYS A 17 -4.08 1.90 20.92
N GLN A 18 -3.15 2.12 20.00
CA GLN A 18 -2.78 3.46 19.51
C GLN A 18 -2.94 3.60 17.97
N GLY A 19 -3.22 2.52 17.25
CA GLY A 19 -3.22 2.53 15.80
C GLY A 19 -1.83 2.69 15.20
N ALA A 20 -1.78 3.02 13.91
CA ALA A 20 -0.53 3.25 13.19
C ALA A 20 0.17 4.55 13.62
N ASP A 21 -0.58 5.57 14.05
CA ASP A 21 -0.04 6.88 14.47
C ASP A 21 0.90 6.78 15.68
N GLY A 22 0.76 5.73 16.47
CA GLY A 22 1.66 5.44 17.59
C GLY A 22 2.96 4.72 17.19
N LEU A 23 3.20 4.42 15.91
CA LEU A 23 4.33 3.67 15.42
C LEU A 23 5.19 4.51 14.47
N ALA A 24 6.51 4.36 14.54
CA ALA A 24 7.40 4.90 13.53
C ALA A 24 7.32 4.06 12.23
N ASP A 25 7.73 4.63 11.08
CA ASP A 25 7.66 3.97 9.77
C ASP A 25 8.29 2.57 9.75
N HIS A 26 9.47 2.43 10.35
CA HIS A 26 10.13 1.12 10.46
C HIS A 26 9.35 0.14 11.35
N GLU A 27 8.63 0.62 12.36
CA GLU A 27 7.80 -0.21 13.22
C GLU A 27 6.54 -0.71 12.51
N VAL A 28 5.97 0.11 11.62
CA VAL A 28 4.87 -0.31 10.73
C VAL A 28 5.33 -1.43 9.80
N LEU A 29 6.50 -1.25 9.15
CA LEU A 29 7.09 -2.29 8.31
C LEU A 29 7.41 -3.56 9.08
N GLU A 30 8.02 -3.43 10.26
CA GLU A 30 8.33 -4.56 11.12
C GLU A 30 7.08 -5.37 11.46
N LEU A 31 5.99 -4.68 11.82
CA LEU A 31 4.71 -5.33 12.14
C LEU A 31 4.11 -6.06 10.94
N LEU A 32 4.17 -5.48 9.74
CA LEU A 32 3.73 -6.14 8.50
C LEU A 32 4.59 -7.37 8.22
N LEU A 33 5.90 -7.25 8.31
CA LEU A 33 6.83 -8.34 8.04
C LEU A 33 6.69 -9.52 9.01
N TYR A 34 6.11 -9.34 10.21
CA TYR A 34 5.80 -10.46 11.11
C TYR A 34 4.90 -11.51 10.46
N TYR A 35 4.02 -11.09 9.56
CA TYR A 35 3.07 -11.99 8.88
C TYR A 35 3.69 -12.70 7.68
N ALA A 36 4.66 -12.08 7.02
CA ALA A 36 5.36 -12.68 5.87
C ALA A 36 6.60 -13.49 6.28
N ILE A 37 7.23 -13.14 7.41
CA ILE A 37 8.48 -13.74 7.89
C ILE A 37 8.29 -14.22 9.34
N PRO A 38 7.62 -15.35 9.54
CA PRO A 38 7.47 -15.94 10.88
C PRO A 38 8.84 -16.42 11.41
N ARG A 39 9.19 -16.32 12.62
CA ARG A 39 10.38 -16.89 13.28
C ARG A 39 11.72 -16.14 13.06
N ARG A 40 11.75 -15.00 12.38
CA ARG A 40 12.96 -14.18 12.24
C ARG A 40 12.74 -12.80 12.83
N ASP A 41 13.80 -12.18 13.31
CA ASP A 41 13.77 -10.77 13.66
C ASP A 41 13.59 -9.94 12.38
N THR A 42 12.57 -9.08 12.35
CA THR A 42 12.24 -8.23 11.22
C THR A 42 12.50 -6.75 11.50
N ASN A 43 12.99 -6.41 12.70
CA ASN A 43 13.30 -5.02 13.05
C ASN A 43 14.44 -4.47 12.18
N GLU A 44 15.57 -5.18 12.14
CA GLU A 44 16.72 -4.79 11.32
C GLU A 44 16.36 -4.76 9.82
N LEU A 45 15.50 -5.69 9.39
CA LEU A 45 15.04 -5.76 8.02
C LEU A 45 14.17 -4.54 7.64
N ALA A 46 13.29 -4.12 8.55
CA ALA A 46 12.48 -2.90 8.38
C ALA A 46 13.36 -1.64 8.29
N HIS A 47 14.39 -1.54 9.13
CA HIS A 47 15.35 -0.44 9.04
C HIS A 47 16.10 -0.43 7.71
N ARG A 48 16.56 -1.60 7.22
CA ARG A 48 17.23 -1.70 5.91
C ARG A 48 16.33 -1.29 4.75
N LEU A 49 15.05 -1.62 4.79
CA LEU A 49 14.09 -1.17 3.78
C LEU A 49 13.96 0.34 3.77
N ILE A 50 13.76 0.98 4.93
CA ILE A 50 13.70 2.44 5.01
C ILE A 50 15.02 3.07 4.55
N GLN A 51 16.17 2.53 4.95
CA GLN A 51 17.48 3.03 4.53
C GLN A 51 17.68 2.93 3.01
N HIS A 52 17.22 1.83 2.40
CA HIS A 52 17.40 1.59 0.96
C HIS A 52 16.46 2.44 0.11
N PHE A 53 15.19 2.59 0.49
CA PHE A 53 14.18 3.29 -0.30
C PHE A 53 13.87 4.72 0.18
N GLY A 54 14.35 5.11 1.36
CA GLY A 54 14.22 6.45 1.94
C GLY A 54 12.97 6.66 2.77
N THR A 55 11.79 6.25 2.31
CA THR A 55 10.50 6.46 2.99
C THR A 55 9.64 5.22 2.97
N LEU A 56 8.66 5.14 3.88
CA LEU A 56 7.65 4.09 3.91
C LEU A 56 6.86 4.03 2.59
N ASP A 57 6.47 5.20 2.05
CA ASP A 57 5.78 5.28 0.76
C ASP A 57 6.63 4.69 -0.37
N ALA A 58 7.92 5.04 -0.44
CA ALA A 58 8.82 4.52 -1.46
C ALA A 58 8.99 2.98 -1.35
N VAL A 59 8.98 2.42 -0.14
CA VAL A 59 8.96 0.95 0.05
C VAL A 59 7.70 0.35 -0.55
N PHE A 60 6.54 0.92 -0.29
CA PHE A 60 5.26 0.41 -0.80
C PHE A 60 5.09 0.58 -2.33
N GLN A 61 5.76 1.57 -2.92
CA GLN A 61 5.72 1.82 -4.36
C GLN A 61 6.81 1.05 -5.13
N ALA A 62 7.79 0.49 -4.44
CA ALA A 62 8.87 -0.25 -5.07
C ALA A 62 8.34 -1.54 -5.74
N PRO A 63 8.80 -1.88 -6.96
CA PRO A 63 8.41 -3.13 -7.61
C PRO A 63 8.94 -4.33 -6.82
N PRO A 64 8.27 -5.50 -6.89
CA PRO A 64 8.67 -6.70 -6.15
C PRO A 64 10.13 -7.08 -6.34
N GLU A 65 10.64 -6.94 -7.57
CA GLU A 65 12.02 -7.27 -7.93
C GLU A 65 13.01 -6.37 -7.18
N ALA A 66 12.73 -5.08 -7.02
CA ALA A 66 13.56 -4.15 -6.26
C ALA A 66 13.51 -4.45 -4.76
N LEU A 67 12.34 -4.79 -4.22
CA LEU A 67 12.19 -5.20 -2.81
C LEU A 67 13.03 -6.45 -2.51
N MET A 68 13.03 -7.42 -3.41
CA MET A 68 13.80 -8.67 -3.27
C MET A 68 15.32 -8.48 -3.38
N GLN A 69 15.82 -7.33 -3.85
CA GLN A 69 17.25 -6.99 -3.78
C GLN A 69 17.71 -6.76 -2.33
N VAL A 70 16.79 -6.41 -1.43
CA VAL A 70 17.13 -6.24 -0.01
C VAL A 70 17.26 -7.62 0.64
N SER A 71 18.47 -7.93 1.11
CA SER A 71 18.77 -9.23 1.74
C SER A 71 17.80 -9.55 2.87
N GLY A 72 17.11 -10.68 2.76
CA GLY A 72 16.11 -11.15 3.71
C GLY A 72 14.65 -10.88 3.29
N ILE A 73 14.42 -10.15 2.22
CA ILE A 73 13.11 -10.02 1.59
C ILE A 73 12.96 -11.11 0.54
N GLY A 74 12.05 -12.04 0.79
CA GLY A 74 11.61 -13.04 -0.20
C GLY A 74 10.31 -12.61 -0.88
N GLU A 75 9.87 -13.41 -1.84
CA GLU A 75 8.66 -13.18 -2.64
C GLU A 75 7.43 -12.88 -1.78
N ASN A 76 7.18 -13.67 -0.72
CA ASN A 76 6.02 -13.48 0.16
C ASN A 76 6.02 -12.10 0.84
N ALA A 77 7.19 -11.62 1.24
CA ALA A 77 7.32 -10.30 1.88
C ALA A 77 7.13 -9.18 0.84
N ALA A 78 7.70 -9.32 -0.36
CA ALA A 78 7.53 -8.37 -1.45
C ALA A 78 6.05 -8.28 -1.88
N VAL A 79 5.38 -9.41 -2.04
CA VAL A 79 3.94 -9.47 -2.34
C VAL A 79 3.12 -8.79 -1.24
N LEU A 80 3.38 -9.09 0.03
CA LEU A 80 2.66 -8.45 1.14
C LEU A 80 2.82 -6.93 1.12
N LEU A 81 4.04 -6.41 0.95
CA LEU A 81 4.30 -4.97 0.92
C LEU A 81 3.57 -4.28 -0.24
N ASN A 82 3.53 -4.89 -1.43
CA ASN A 82 2.79 -4.35 -2.57
C ASN A 82 1.26 -4.54 -2.45
N LEU A 83 0.82 -5.57 -1.72
CA LEU A 83 -0.61 -5.83 -1.51
C LEU A 83 -1.26 -4.75 -0.64
N VAL A 84 -0.55 -4.17 0.33
CA VAL A 84 -1.11 -3.14 1.23
C VAL A 84 -1.69 -1.95 0.45
N PRO A 85 -0.91 -1.21 -0.38
CA PRO A 85 -1.48 -0.12 -1.17
C PRO A 85 -2.49 -0.61 -2.21
N ALA A 86 -2.32 -1.80 -2.78
CA ALA A 86 -3.29 -2.37 -3.72
C ALA A 86 -4.64 -2.63 -3.05
N ALA A 87 -4.66 -3.22 -1.85
CA ALA A 87 -5.88 -3.45 -1.08
C ALA A 87 -6.57 -2.12 -0.71
N GLN A 88 -5.80 -1.11 -0.31
CA GLN A 88 -6.33 0.22 0.00
C GLN A 88 -7.01 0.84 -1.24
N ARG A 89 -6.38 0.75 -2.42
CA ARG A 89 -6.99 1.21 -3.69
C ARG A 89 -8.26 0.43 -4.02
N CYS A 90 -8.27 -0.88 -3.82
CA CYS A 90 -9.47 -1.70 -4.02
C CYS A 90 -10.61 -1.28 -3.07
N ALA A 91 -10.30 -1.05 -1.80
CA ALA A 91 -11.28 -0.58 -0.82
C ALA A 91 -11.86 0.79 -1.19
N ARG A 92 -11.01 1.75 -1.58
CA ARG A 92 -11.46 3.08 -2.05
C ARG A 92 -12.36 2.96 -3.27
N ARG A 93 -12.05 2.10 -4.24
CA ARG A 93 -12.90 1.87 -5.43
C ARG A 93 -14.26 1.26 -5.08
N SER A 94 -14.33 0.35 -4.13
CA SER A 94 -15.61 -0.24 -3.71
C SER A 94 -16.57 0.81 -3.13
N VAL A 95 -16.06 1.76 -2.37
CA VAL A 95 -16.85 2.91 -1.87
C VAL A 95 -17.21 3.87 -3.01
N SER A 96 -16.31 4.03 -3.99
CA SER A 96 -16.53 4.94 -5.13
C SER A 96 -17.61 4.46 -6.09
N ALA A 97 -17.90 3.15 -6.16
CA ALA A 97 -18.97 2.59 -7.01
C ALA A 97 -20.37 3.10 -6.65
N GLU A 98 -20.58 3.65 -5.46
CA GLU A 98 -21.85 4.27 -5.05
C GLU A 98 -21.89 5.79 -5.32
N ARG A 99 -20.81 6.38 -5.84
CA ARG A 99 -20.72 7.83 -6.05
C ARG A 99 -21.47 8.24 -7.32
N ILE A 100 -22.20 9.34 -7.20
CA ILE A 100 -22.84 10.04 -8.32
C ILE A 100 -21.91 11.18 -8.75
N LEU A 101 -21.40 11.10 -9.98
CA LEU A 101 -20.52 12.10 -10.60
C LEU A 101 -21.34 13.06 -11.47
N ASN A 102 -22.13 13.91 -10.84
CA ASN A 102 -23.04 14.85 -11.50
C ASN A 102 -22.57 16.31 -11.43
N SER A 103 -21.36 16.56 -10.96
CA SER A 103 -20.73 17.88 -10.99
C SER A 103 -19.21 17.75 -11.23
N VAL A 104 -18.59 18.85 -11.68
CA VAL A 104 -17.15 18.92 -11.94
C VAL A 104 -16.35 18.65 -10.66
N GLU A 105 -16.81 19.19 -9.53
CA GLU A 105 -16.16 19.02 -8.23
C GLU A 105 -16.17 17.55 -7.78
N ARG A 106 -17.31 16.86 -7.96
CA ARG A 106 -17.43 15.43 -7.63
C ARG A 106 -16.59 14.56 -8.55
N CYS A 107 -16.55 14.89 -9.85
CA CYS A 107 -15.66 14.22 -10.79
C CYS A 107 -14.20 14.43 -10.40
N GLY A 108 -13.79 15.67 -10.12
CA GLY A 108 -12.45 16.02 -9.69
C GLY A 108 -12.02 15.23 -8.44
N ALA A 109 -12.84 15.25 -7.38
CA ALA A 109 -12.56 14.51 -6.16
C ALA A 109 -12.45 13.00 -6.43
N TYR A 110 -13.31 12.43 -7.26
CA TYR A 110 -13.28 11.02 -7.62
C TYR A 110 -11.97 10.64 -8.33
N PHE A 111 -11.55 11.42 -9.33
CA PHE A 111 -10.32 11.12 -10.06
C PHE A 111 -9.07 11.41 -9.24
N MET A 112 -9.08 12.42 -8.37
CA MET A 112 -7.99 12.64 -7.43
C MET A 112 -7.80 11.43 -6.49
N ASP A 113 -8.89 10.92 -5.89
CA ASP A 113 -8.85 9.71 -5.06
C ASP A 113 -8.36 8.47 -5.86
N LEU A 114 -8.74 8.37 -7.13
CA LEU A 114 -8.41 7.24 -8.00
C LEU A 114 -6.94 7.21 -8.38
N LEU A 115 -6.35 8.39 -8.60
CA LEU A 115 -4.97 8.56 -9.04
C LEU A 115 -3.99 8.82 -7.87
N ASP A 116 -4.49 8.99 -6.66
CA ASP A 116 -3.67 9.24 -5.47
C ASP A 116 -2.61 8.15 -5.26
N GLY A 117 -1.39 8.57 -4.98
CA GLY A 117 -0.23 7.69 -4.77
C GLY A 117 0.27 6.95 -6.02
N GLN A 118 -0.22 7.29 -7.22
CA GLN A 118 0.26 6.70 -8.46
C GLN A 118 1.44 7.50 -9.01
N ARG A 119 2.56 6.81 -9.29
CA ARG A 119 3.76 7.42 -9.90
C ARG A 119 3.92 7.08 -11.40
N ARG A 120 2.96 6.35 -11.96
CA ARG A 120 2.96 5.94 -13.37
C ARG A 120 1.77 6.57 -14.07
N GLU A 121 1.89 6.77 -15.37
CA GLU A 121 0.74 7.15 -16.18
C GLU A 121 -0.29 6.02 -16.19
N LEU A 122 -1.54 6.36 -15.87
CA LEU A 122 -2.64 5.42 -15.81
C LEU A 122 -3.80 5.95 -16.65
N LEU A 123 -4.36 5.09 -17.49
CA LEU A 123 -5.59 5.39 -18.21
C LEU A 123 -6.74 4.59 -17.60
N TYR A 124 -7.73 5.31 -17.09
CA TYR A 124 -8.95 4.71 -16.56
C TYR A 124 -10.14 5.00 -17.44
N GLN A 125 -11.00 4.01 -17.60
CA GLN A 125 -12.35 4.16 -18.16
C GLN A 125 -13.36 4.10 -17.00
N VAL A 126 -14.19 5.15 -16.90
CA VAL A 126 -15.30 5.20 -15.94
C VAL A 126 -16.59 5.28 -16.74
N CYS A 127 -17.47 4.31 -16.56
CA CYS A 127 -18.80 4.30 -17.16
C CYS A 127 -19.82 4.78 -16.14
N LEU A 128 -20.71 5.68 -16.57
CA LEU A 128 -21.77 6.27 -15.76
C LEU A 128 -23.14 5.92 -16.33
N ASP A 129 -24.15 5.86 -15.47
CA ASP A 129 -25.54 5.85 -15.89
C ASP A 129 -26.03 7.27 -16.24
N GLY A 130 -27.28 7.39 -16.72
CA GLY A 130 -27.88 8.68 -17.08
C GLY A 130 -28.07 9.66 -15.91
N LYS A 131 -27.87 9.23 -14.66
CA LYS A 131 -27.90 10.05 -13.44
C LYS A 131 -26.51 10.35 -12.90
N GLY A 132 -25.46 9.95 -13.61
CA GLY A 132 -24.07 10.12 -13.21
C GLY A 132 -23.58 9.11 -12.17
N LYS A 133 -24.31 8.03 -11.89
CA LYS A 133 -23.85 6.97 -10.99
C LYS A 133 -22.77 6.15 -11.68
N VAL A 134 -21.67 5.88 -10.99
CA VAL A 134 -20.59 5.04 -11.50
C VAL A 134 -21.07 3.59 -11.62
N LEU A 135 -21.06 3.08 -12.86
CA LEU A 135 -21.40 1.69 -13.18
C LEU A 135 -20.16 0.79 -13.19
N SER A 136 -19.06 1.29 -13.69
CA SER A 136 -17.79 0.58 -13.70
C SER A 136 -16.60 1.54 -13.76
N CYS A 137 -15.47 1.10 -13.22
CA CYS A 137 -14.19 1.78 -13.33
C CYS A 137 -13.11 0.74 -13.62
N LYS A 138 -12.41 0.88 -14.76
CA LYS A 138 -11.36 -0.05 -15.19
C LYS A 138 -10.10 0.72 -15.56
N CYS A 139 -8.95 0.23 -15.10
CA CYS A 139 -7.66 0.65 -15.62
C CYS A 139 -7.46 -0.04 -16.97
N LEU A 140 -7.31 0.75 -18.04
CA LEU A 140 -7.12 0.26 -19.41
C LEU A 140 -5.65 0.09 -19.76
N SER A 141 -4.80 0.98 -19.28
CA SER A 141 -3.36 0.89 -19.49
C SER A 141 -2.58 1.48 -18.32
N GLN A 142 -1.36 0.98 -18.16
CA GLN A 142 -0.37 1.51 -17.24
C GLN A 142 0.88 1.83 -18.06
N GLY A 143 1.32 3.07 -18.03
CA GLY A 143 2.58 3.47 -18.65
C GLY A 143 3.77 2.86 -17.91
N SER A 144 4.87 2.58 -18.64
CA SER A 144 6.15 2.27 -18.03
C SER A 144 6.70 3.52 -17.33
N ALA A 145 7.31 3.35 -16.16
CA ALA A 145 7.97 4.45 -15.44
C ALA A 145 9.36 4.73 -16.03
N ASP A 146 9.47 4.85 -17.36
CA ASP A 146 10.67 5.36 -18.01
C ASP A 146 10.57 6.88 -18.08
N MET A 147 11.00 7.51 -17.00
CA MET A 147 11.47 8.90 -17.07
C MET A 147 13.00 8.85 -17.13
N THR A 148 13.51 9.06 -18.32
CA THR A 148 14.90 9.51 -18.56
C THR A 148 15.19 10.78 -17.77
#